data_a0289ebd11adc31c719275fc14308978
#
_entry.id   a0289ebd11adc31c719275fc14308978
#
_cell.length_a   1.000
_cell.length_b   1.000
_cell.length_c   1.000
_cell.angle_alpha   90.00
_cell.angle_beta   90.00
_cell.angle_gamma   90.00
#
_symmetry.space_group_name_H-M   'P 1'
#
loop_
_entity.id
_entity.type
_entity.pdbx_description
1 polymer ?
#
loop_
_entity_poly.entity_id
_entity_poly.type
_entity_poly.pdbx_seq_one_letter_code
_entity_poly.pdbx_strand_id
1 'polypeptide(L)'
;MEIGNLKLENPYILAPMAGVTDLPFRLLCKEQGAGLLCMEMISAKALQYKNKNTKVLLAIHPQEYPVSLQLFGSDPKIISEQAKRIEDLPFQILDINMGCPVPKVVKNGEGSALMKNPKLVFEIVSQLVKAIEKPVTVKIRKGFDDDHINAVEIAKIAEEAGASAVAVHGRTREQYYSGEADWDIIRQVKEAV
;
A
#
# COMPACT_ATOMS: atom_id res chain seq x y z
N MET A 1 11.32 -11.65 -9.74
CA MET A 1 10.07 -11.55 -8.98
C MET A 1 9.02 -10.90 -9.88
N GLU A 2 7.76 -11.34 -9.81
CA GLU A 2 6.66 -10.77 -10.61
C GLU A 2 5.54 -10.31 -9.69
N ILE A 3 4.92 -9.17 -10.03
CA ILE A 3 3.73 -8.63 -9.33
C ILE A 3 2.70 -8.28 -10.42
N GLY A 4 1.63 -9.05 -10.51
CA GLY A 4 0.72 -8.99 -11.64
C GLY A 4 1.47 -9.22 -12.96
N ASN A 5 1.39 -8.27 -13.87
CA ASN A 5 2.10 -8.29 -15.16
C ASN A 5 3.48 -7.60 -15.13
N LEU A 6 3.91 -7.10 -13.97
CA LEU A 6 5.19 -6.40 -13.82
C LEU A 6 6.30 -7.36 -13.38
N LYS A 7 7.34 -7.51 -14.19
CA LYS A 7 8.55 -8.24 -13.86
C LYS A 7 9.61 -7.31 -13.27
N LEU A 8 10.03 -7.58 -12.04
CA LEU A 8 11.09 -6.83 -11.35
C LEU A 8 12.45 -7.47 -11.60
N GLU A 9 13.49 -6.64 -11.76
CA GLU A 9 14.88 -7.07 -11.94
C GLU A 9 15.42 -7.81 -10.72
N ASN A 10 14.98 -7.42 -9.53
CA ASN A 10 15.38 -8.02 -8.25
C ASN A 10 14.24 -7.89 -7.21
N PRO A 11 14.31 -8.57 -6.06
CA PRO A 11 13.25 -8.57 -5.05
C PRO A 11 13.31 -7.39 -4.05
N TYR A 12 14.23 -6.44 -4.22
CA TYR A 12 14.39 -5.33 -3.26
C TYR A 12 13.41 -4.22 -3.58
N ILE A 13 12.49 -3.95 -2.66
CA ILE A 13 11.42 -2.96 -2.79
C ILE A 13 11.59 -1.89 -1.72
N LEU A 14 11.70 -0.62 -2.12
CA LEU A 14 11.64 0.50 -1.18
C LEU A 14 10.23 0.63 -0.63
N ALA A 15 10.06 0.44 0.68
CA ALA A 15 8.77 0.60 1.33
C ALA A 15 8.34 2.08 1.41
N PRO A 16 7.03 2.38 1.31
CA PRO A 16 6.52 3.75 1.45
C PRO A 16 6.67 4.26 2.87
N MET A 17 7.19 5.49 3.03
CA MET A 17 7.34 6.13 4.33
C MET A 17 7.11 7.65 4.20
N ALA A 18 5.99 8.12 4.76
CA ALA A 18 5.61 9.54 4.72
C ALA A 18 6.70 10.44 5.35
N GLY A 19 7.07 11.50 4.63
CA GLY A 19 8.15 12.40 5.02
C GLY A 19 9.57 11.87 4.79
N VAL A 20 9.73 10.70 4.17
CA VAL A 20 11.03 10.06 3.89
C VAL A 20 11.16 9.67 2.43
N THR A 21 10.19 8.95 1.87
CA THR A 21 10.27 8.46 0.48
C THR A 21 9.79 9.50 -0.53
N ASP A 22 10.31 10.71 -0.42
CA ASP A 22 10.14 11.78 -1.40
C ASP A 22 10.91 11.47 -2.71
N LEU A 23 10.72 12.27 -3.74
CA LEU A 23 11.34 12.04 -5.05
C LEU A 23 12.87 11.95 -4.98
N PRO A 24 13.61 12.86 -4.32
CA PRO A 24 15.07 12.75 -4.21
C PRO A 24 15.52 11.45 -3.54
N PHE A 25 14.88 11.05 -2.44
CA PHE A 25 15.23 9.82 -1.74
C PHE A 25 14.93 8.57 -2.57
N ARG A 26 13.81 8.54 -3.29
CA ARG A 26 13.49 7.44 -4.21
C ARG A 26 14.53 7.28 -5.31
N LEU A 27 14.99 8.38 -5.92
CA LEU A 27 16.06 8.34 -6.92
C LEU A 27 17.37 7.78 -6.37
N LEU A 28 17.78 8.19 -5.16
CA LEU A 28 18.95 7.60 -4.48
C LEU A 28 18.80 6.10 -4.26
N CYS A 29 17.61 5.64 -3.82
CA CYS A 29 17.34 4.21 -3.66
C CYS A 29 17.39 3.47 -5.01
N LYS A 30 16.93 4.10 -6.09
CA LYS A 30 17.02 3.53 -7.45
C LYS A 30 18.48 3.36 -7.89
N GLU A 31 19.32 4.35 -7.66
CA GLU A 31 20.77 4.30 -7.93
C GLU A 31 21.45 3.17 -7.13
N GLN A 32 20.97 2.87 -5.92
CA GLN A 32 21.45 1.75 -5.10
C GLN A 32 20.84 0.39 -5.48
N GLY A 33 20.06 0.33 -6.55
CA GLY A 33 19.56 -0.91 -7.13
C GLY A 33 18.20 -1.39 -6.62
N ALA A 34 17.37 -0.53 -6.03
CA ALA A 34 16.00 -0.93 -5.69
C ALA A 34 15.22 -1.33 -6.96
N GLY A 35 14.62 -2.54 -6.93
CA GLY A 35 13.86 -3.11 -8.03
C GLY A 35 12.49 -2.46 -8.23
N LEU A 36 11.89 -1.95 -7.15
CA LEU A 36 10.62 -1.19 -7.16
C LEU A 36 10.70 -0.08 -6.10
N LEU A 37 10.22 1.10 -6.45
CA LEU A 37 10.12 2.23 -5.53
C LEU A 37 8.66 2.46 -5.14
N CYS A 38 8.35 2.58 -3.84
CA CYS A 38 7.02 2.99 -3.40
C CYS A 38 7.01 4.47 -3.01
N MET A 39 6.03 5.19 -3.54
CA MET A 39 5.81 6.61 -3.23
C MET A 39 5.22 6.77 -1.83
N GLU A 40 5.29 7.97 -1.28
CA GLU A 40 4.56 8.32 -0.06
C GLU A 40 3.05 8.11 -0.24
N MET A 41 2.35 7.78 0.84
CA MET A 41 0.91 7.56 0.78
C MET A 41 0.12 8.84 0.52
N ILE A 42 -0.85 8.77 -0.39
CA ILE A 42 -1.69 9.89 -0.83
C ILE A 42 -3.14 9.65 -0.40
N SER A 43 -3.76 10.65 0.22
CA SER A 43 -5.16 10.56 0.61
C SER A 43 -6.09 10.62 -0.61
N ALA A 44 -6.95 9.61 -0.78
CA ALA A 44 -7.99 9.62 -1.80
C ALA A 44 -8.96 10.81 -1.63
N LYS A 45 -9.33 11.14 -0.39
CA LYS A 45 -10.13 12.34 -0.10
C LYS A 45 -9.42 13.64 -0.48
N ALA A 46 -8.10 13.75 -0.22
CA ALA A 46 -7.35 14.95 -0.61
C ALA A 46 -7.26 15.11 -2.14
N LEU A 47 -7.18 14.02 -2.88
CA LEU A 47 -7.28 14.01 -4.35
C LEU A 47 -8.65 14.51 -4.82
N GLN A 48 -9.73 14.03 -4.21
CA GLN A 48 -11.11 14.42 -4.53
C GLN A 48 -11.30 15.94 -4.37
N TYR A 49 -10.76 16.50 -3.29
CA TYR A 49 -10.82 17.96 -3.02
C TYR A 49 -9.76 18.79 -3.76
N LYS A 50 -8.98 18.19 -4.67
CA LYS A 50 -7.94 18.87 -5.47
C LYS A 50 -6.93 19.65 -4.61
N ASN A 51 -6.54 19.10 -3.46
CA ASN A 51 -5.59 19.74 -2.57
C ASN A 51 -4.26 19.99 -3.30
N LYS A 52 -3.76 21.25 -3.24
CA LYS A 52 -2.55 21.67 -3.96
C LYS A 52 -1.31 20.85 -3.57
N ASN A 53 -1.17 20.52 -2.28
CA ASN A 53 -0.02 19.73 -1.79
C ASN A 53 0.00 18.30 -2.34
N THR A 54 -1.16 17.75 -2.70
CA THR A 54 -1.27 16.41 -3.26
C THR A 54 -0.62 16.31 -4.65
N LYS A 55 -0.59 17.40 -5.43
CA LYS A 55 0.07 17.42 -6.76
C LYS A 55 1.57 17.16 -6.67
N VAL A 56 2.23 17.64 -5.62
CA VAL A 56 3.68 17.42 -5.40
C VAL A 56 3.94 15.95 -5.11
N LEU A 57 3.06 15.30 -4.32
CA LEU A 57 3.15 13.88 -4.00
C LEU A 57 2.90 12.96 -5.21
N LEU A 58 2.21 13.44 -6.23
CA LEU A 58 1.97 12.70 -7.49
C LEU A 58 3.12 12.82 -8.49
N ALA A 59 4.17 13.60 -8.20
CA ALA A 59 5.30 13.77 -9.11
C ALA A 59 6.09 12.46 -9.24
N ILE A 60 6.24 11.98 -10.48
CA ILE A 60 7.00 10.79 -10.84
C ILE A 60 8.03 11.18 -11.87
N HIS A 61 9.28 10.81 -11.64
CA HIS A 61 10.39 11.05 -12.58
C HIS A 61 10.64 9.79 -13.43
N PRO A 62 10.96 9.91 -14.72
CA PRO A 62 11.19 8.73 -15.58
C PRO A 62 12.26 7.74 -15.06
N GLN A 63 13.25 8.23 -14.34
CA GLN A 63 14.31 7.39 -13.75
C GLN A 63 13.84 6.55 -12.54
N GLU A 64 12.66 6.80 -12.01
CA GLU A 64 12.10 6.00 -10.90
C GLU A 64 11.54 4.64 -11.35
N TYR A 65 11.37 4.43 -12.64
CA TYR A 65 10.76 3.21 -13.18
C TYR A 65 11.47 1.92 -12.70
N PRO A 66 10.72 0.88 -12.23
CA PRO A 66 9.28 0.91 -11.95
C PRO A 66 8.94 1.54 -10.60
N VAL A 67 7.77 2.17 -10.51
CA VAL A 67 7.30 2.84 -9.30
C VAL A 67 5.86 2.44 -8.94
N SER A 68 5.59 2.29 -7.65
CA SER A 68 4.28 2.04 -7.06
C SER A 68 3.74 3.31 -6.42
N LEU A 69 2.52 3.71 -6.79
CA LEU A 69 1.79 4.81 -6.17
C LEU A 69 0.91 4.26 -5.05
N GLN A 70 1.03 4.82 -3.85
CA GLN A 70 0.24 4.36 -2.70
C GLN A 70 -0.89 5.33 -2.36
N LEU A 71 -2.14 4.82 -2.34
CA LEU A 71 -3.31 5.54 -1.83
C LEU A 71 -3.69 5.07 -0.42
N PHE A 72 -4.37 5.94 0.33
CA PHE A 72 -5.08 5.57 1.54
C PHE A 72 -6.46 6.23 1.61
N GLY A 73 -7.38 5.57 2.29
CA GLY A 73 -8.76 5.98 2.50
C GLY A 73 -9.58 4.83 3.08
N SER A 74 -10.83 5.10 3.45
CA SER A 74 -11.77 4.10 3.98
C SER A 74 -13.09 4.02 3.22
N ASP A 75 -13.27 4.84 2.18
CA ASP A 75 -14.45 4.83 1.33
C ASP A 75 -14.12 4.15 -0.02
N PRO A 76 -14.67 2.95 -0.31
CA PRO A 76 -14.35 2.20 -1.52
C PRO A 76 -14.66 2.96 -2.81
N LYS A 77 -15.77 3.74 -2.82
CA LYS A 77 -16.17 4.53 -3.98
C LYS A 77 -15.21 5.67 -4.25
N ILE A 78 -14.85 6.44 -3.20
CA ILE A 78 -13.90 7.56 -3.35
C ILE A 78 -12.54 7.04 -3.81
N ILE A 79 -12.03 5.94 -3.21
CA ILE A 79 -10.73 5.38 -3.58
C ILE A 79 -10.72 4.93 -5.04
N SER A 80 -11.75 4.18 -5.49
CA SER A 80 -11.83 3.68 -6.87
C SER A 80 -11.99 4.80 -7.90
N GLU A 81 -12.82 5.82 -7.62
CA GLU A 81 -12.97 6.99 -8.49
C GLU A 81 -11.65 7.77 -8.63
N GLN A 82 -10.92 7.96 -7.52
CA GLN A 82 -9.65 8.67 -7.57
C GLN A 82 -8.55 7.82 -8.23
N ALA A 83 -8.51 6.52 -8.00
CA ALA A 83 -7.60 5.61 -8.69
C ALA A 83 -7.79 5.69 -10.21
N LYS A 84 -9.04 5.61 -10.69
CA LYS A 84 -9.37 5.75 -12.12
C LYS A 84 -8.93 7.09 -12.69
N ARG A 85 -9.08 8.16 -11.92
CA ARG A 85 -8.71 9.52 -12.35
C ARG A 85 -7.20 9.72 -12.51
N ILE A 86 -6.38 8.97 -11.77
CA ILE A 86 -4.91 9.09 -11.82
C ILE A 86 -4.26 7.93 -12.58
N GLU A 87 -5.03 7.02 -13.18
CA GLU A 87 -4.53 5.82 -13.84
C GLU A 87 -3.55 6.11 -14.97
N ASP A 88 -3.73 7.23 -15.69
CA ASP A 88 -2.85 7.65 -16.80
C ASP A 88 -1.46 8.12 -16.33
N LEU A 89 -1.25 8.31 -15.03
CA LEU A 89 0.08 8.65 -14.50
C LEU A 89 1.06 7.48 -14.69
N PRO A 90 2.37 7.75 -14.82
CA PRO A 90 3.37 6.74 -15.20
C PRO A 90 3.82 5.81 -14.04
N PHE A 91 2.93 5.47 -13.11
CA PHE A 91 3.19 4.41 -12.13
C PHE A 91 2.79 3.04 -12.68
N GLN A 92 3.39 1.95 -12.17
CA GLN A 92 3.14 0.58 -12.64
C GLN A 92 2.21 -0.21 -11.72
N ILE A 93 2.18 0.12 -10.44
CA ILE A 93 1.37 -0.56 -9.41
C ILE A 93 0.60 0.49 -8.61
N LEU A 94 -0.67 0.22 -8.34
CA LEU A 94 -1.42 0.94 -7.33
C LEU A 94 -1.41 0.15 -6.03
N ASP A 95 -0.82 0.71 -4.98
CA ASP A 95 -0.78 0.10 -3.65
C ASP A 95 -1.76 0.78 -2.70
N ILE A 96 -2.39 0.00 -1.82
CA ILE A 96 -3.29 0.51 -0.78
C ILE A 96 -2.69 0.38 0.59
N ASN A 97 -2.60 1.51 1.29
CA ASN A 97 -2.14 1.54 2.66
C ASN A 97 -3.21 1.04 3.63
N MET A 98 -2.96 -0.11 4.21
CA MET A 98 -3.76 -0.71 5.28
C MET A 98 -2.91 -0.96 6.54
N GLY A 99 -1.78 -0.22 6.69
CA GLY A 99 -0.83 -0.44 7.78
C GLY A 99 -0.37 0.83 8.51
N CYS A 100 -0.75 2.03 8.07
CA CYS A 100 -0.35 3.28 8.72
C CYS A 100 -0.84 3.34 10.17
N PRO A 101 0.06 3.52 11.17
CA PRO A 101 -0.32 3.51 12.58
C PRO A 101 -0.69 4.90 13.12
N VAL A 102 -0.52 5.96 12.33
CA VAL A 102 -0.66 7.35 12.77
C VAL A 102 -2.06 7.63 13.29
N PRO A 103 -2.23 8.22 14.51
CA PRO A 103 -3.53 8.41 15.14
C PRO A 103 -4.54 9.18 14.28
N LYS A 104 -4.10 10.19 13.54
CA LYS A 104 -4.97 10.97 12.64
C LYS A 104 -5.57 10.11 11.52
N VAL A 105 -4.80 9.18 10.97
CA VAL A 105 -5.26 8.24 9.92
C VAL A 105 -6.20 7.22 10.53
N VAL A 106 -5.78 6.58 11.63
CA VAL A 106 -6.54 5.53 12.32
C VAL A 106 -7.90 6.02 12.83
N LYS A 107 -7.98 7.25 13.38
CA LYS A 107 -9.25 7.84 13.85
C LYS A 107 -10.28 8.03 12.73
N ASN A 108 -9.83 8.14 11.48
CA ASN A 108 -10.71 8.24 10.31
C ASN A 108 -11.11 6.85 9.75
N GLY A 109 -10.77 5.75 10.42
CA GLY A 109 -11.01 4.39 9.92
C GLY A 109 -10.10 3.99 8.78
N GLU A 110 -8.98 4.68 8.57
CA GLU A 110 -8.03 4.51 7.46
C GLU A 110 -6.73 3.84 7.93
N GLY A 111 -5.87 3.43 7.01
CA GLY A 111 -4.60 2.79 7.33
C GLY A 111 -4.80 1.48 8.08
N SER A 112 -4.10 1.28 9.21
CA SER A 112 -4.19 0.05 10.01
C SER A 112 -5.57 -0.20 10.63
N ALA A 113 -6.45 0.80 10.74
CA ALA A 113 -7.81 0.61 11.20
C ALA A 113 -8.64 -0.28 10.24
N LEU A 114 -8.29 -0.32 8.96
CA LEU A 114 -8.96 -1.19 7.98
C LEU A 114 -8.81 -2.67 8.33
N MET A 115 -7.71 -3.09 8.94
CA MET A 115 -7.50 -4.48 9.36
C MET A 115 -8.55 -4.98 10.38
N LYS A 116 -9.26 -4.07 11.06
CA LYS A 116 -10.37 -4.41 11.98
C LYS A 116 -11.69 -4.66 11.24
N ASN A 117 -11.73 -4.44 9.93
CA ASN A 117 -12.94 -4.62 9.12
C ASN A 117 -12.62 -5.39 7.82
N PRO A 118 -12.48 -6.72 7.90
CA PRO A 118 -12.16 -7.57 6.76
C PRO A 118 -13.11 -7.39 5.55
N LYS A 119 -14.40 -7.19 5.82
CA LYS A 119 -15.39 -6.93 4.77
C LYS A 119 -15.08 -5.66 3.99
N LEU A 120 -14.69 -4.58 4.68
CA LEU A 120 -14.33 -3.32 4.03
C LEU A 120 -13.04 -3.47 3.22
N VAL A 121 -12.07 -4.27 3.70
CA VAL A 121 -10.85 -4.61 2.93
C VAL A 121 -11.23 -5.25 1.59
N PHE A 122 -12.10 -6.27 1.61
CA PHE A 122 -12.61 -6.90 0.38
C PHE A 122 -13.27 -5.91 -0.55
N GLU A 123 -14.16 -5.06 -0.03
CA GLU A 123 -14.88 -4.04 -0.81
C GLU A 123 -13.93 -3.05 -1.48
N ILE A 124 -12.94 -2.53 -0.74
CA ILE A 124 -11.95 -1.59 -1.28
C ILE A 124 -11.14 -2.23 -2.41
N VAL A 125 -10.55 -3.41 -2.15
CA VAL A 125 -9.68 -4.07 -3.11
C VAL A 125 -10.46 -4.49 -4.36
N SER A 126 -11.62 -5.12 -4.20
CA SER A 126 -12.44 -5.58 -5.33
C SER A 126 -12.96 -4.44 -6.21
N GLN A 127 -13.30 -3.28 -5.63
CA GLN A 127 -13.68 -2.11 -6.41
C GLN A 127 -12.50 -1.52 -7.16
N LEU A 128 -11.32 -1.49 -6.57
CA LEU A 128 -10.10 -1.00 -7.22
C LEU A 128 -9.68 -1.88 -8.39
N VAL A 129 -9.63 -3.20 -8.19
CA VAL A 129 -9.28 -4.17 -9.25
C VAL A 129 -10.25 -4.07 -10.44
N LYS A 130 -11.53 -3.74 -10.20
CA LYS A 130 -12.51 -3.52 -11.28
C LYS A 130 -12.39 -2.15 -11.94
N ALA A 131 -11.83 -1.16 -11.24
CA ALA A 131 -11.80 0.23 -11.71
C ALA A 131 -10.60 0.54 -12.61
N ILE A 132 -9.45 -0.14 -12.43
CA ILE A 132 -8.20 0.14 -13.14
C ILE A 132 -7.58 -1.12 -13.74
N GLU A 133 -6.79 -0.95 -14.80
CA GLU A 133 -6.07 -2.04 -15.48
C GLU A 133 -4.73 -2.40 -14.80
N LYS A 134 -4.17 -1.47 -14.02
CA LYS A 134 -2.88 -1.68 -13.36
C LYS A 134 -2.99 -2.64 -12.18
N PRO A 135 -1.94 -3.44 -11.88
CA PRO A 135 -1.92 -4.30 -10.69
C PRO A 135 -2.23 -3.52 -9.42
N VAL A 136 -3.13 -4.06 -8.60
CA VAL A 136 -3.47 -3.53 -7.27
C VAL A 136 -2.76 -4.36 -6.22
N THR A 137 -2.07 -3.73 -5.28
CA THR A 137 -1.44 -4.39 -4.14
C THR A 137 -1.93 -3.78 -2.83
N VAL A 138 -1.70 -4.48 -1.72
CA VAL A 138 -2.02 -3.96 -0.39
C VAL A 138 -0.81 -4.05 0.53
N LYS A 139 -0.63 -3.06 1.41
CA LYS A 139 0.39 -3.08 2.45
C LYS A 139 -0.26 -3.07 3.82
N ILE A 140 -0.05 -4.15 4.58
CA ILE A 140 -0.65 -4.41 5.90
C ILE A 140 0.39 -4.48 7.01
N ARG A 141 -0.08 -4.56 8.26
CA ARG A 141 0.68 -4.99 9.43
C ARG A 141 0.29 -6.40 9.85
N LYS A 142 0.98 -6.99 10.87
CA LYS A 142 0.59 -8.31 11.39
C LYS A 142 -0.79 -8.30 12.07
N GLY A 143 -1.22 -7.13 12.55
CA GLY A 143 -2.47 -6.91 13.23
C GLY A 143 -2.60 -5.48 13.76
N PHE A 144 -3.72 -5.16 14.41
CA PHE A 144 -3.94 -3.86 15.03
C PHE A 144 -3.22 -3.77 16.38
N ASP A 145 -3.39 -4.75 17.25
CA ASP A 145 -2.78 -4.94 18.55
C ASP A 145 -2.49 -6.45 18.76
N ASP A 146 -2.00 -6.82 19.93
CA ASP A 146 -1.63 -8.22 20.21
C ASP A 146 -2.84 -9.16 20.34
N ASP A 147 -4.02 -8.63 20.65
CA ASP A 147 -5.28 -9.39 20.71
C ASP A 147 -5.95 -9.54 19.33
N HIS A 148 -5.50 -8.74 18.34
CA HIS A 148 -6.07 -8.70 16.99
C HIS A 148 -4.97 -8.87 15.92
N ILE A 149 -4.31 -10.05 15.95
CA ILE A 149 -3.33 -10.46 14.94
C ILE A 149 -4.09 -11.23 13.84
N ASN A 150 -4.21 -10.63 12.65
CA ASN A 150 -5.03 -11.19 11.57
C ASN A 150 -4.43 -11.01 10.16
N ALA A 151 -3.10 -10.86 10.04
CA ALA A 151 -2.46 -10.66 8.74
C ALA A 151 -2.77 -11.76 7.72
N VAL A 152 -2.82 -13.03 8.16
CA VAL A 152 -3.13 -14.18 7.29
C VAL A 152 -4.56 -14.09 6.74
N GLU A 153 -5.54 -13.76 7.59
CA GLU A 153 -6.93 -13.56 7.18
C GLU A 153 -7.05 -12.42 6.17
N ILE A 154 -6.45 -11.26 6.47
CA ILE A 154 -6.50 -10.08 5.60
C ILE A 154 -5.80 -10.36 4.25
N ALA A 155 -4.69 -11.12 4.25
CA ALA A 155 -4.00 -11.49 3.02
C ALA A 155 -4.88 -12.35 2.10
N LYS A 156 -5.54 -13.38 2.65
CA LYS A 156 -6.49 -14.23 1.89
C LYS A 156 -7.65 -13.42 1.32
N ILE A 157 -8.21 -12.52 2.11
CA ILE A 157 -9.29 -11.63 1.66
C ILE A 157 -8.82 -10.70 0.54
N ALA A 158 -7.61 -10.16 0.63
CA ALA A 158 -7.04 -9.30 -0.40
C ALA A 158 -6.79 -10.09 -1.71
N GLU A 159 -6.27 -11.33 -1.60
CA GLU A 159 -6.10 -12.23 -2.75
C GLU A 159 -7.45 -12.57 -3.40
N GLU A 160 -8.46 -12.98 -2.61
CA GLU A 160 -9.82 -13.26 -3.09
C GLU A 160 -10.45 -12.05 -3.79
N ALA A 161 -10.18 -10.85 -3.30
CA ALA A 161 -10.63 -9.61 -3.92
C ALA A 161 -9.85 -9.22 -5.19
N GLY A 162 -8.78 -9.94 -5.54
CA GLY A 162 -8.00 -9.79 -6.77
C GLY A 162 -6.71 -8.97 -6.61
N ALA A 163 -6.20 -8.77 -5.39
CA ALA A 163 -4.90 -8.13 -5.20
C ALA A 163 -3.77 -8.98 -5.81
N SER A 164 -2.84 -8.32 -6.49
CA SER A 164 -1.69 -8.97 -7.16
C SER A 164 -0.53 -9.27 -6.21
N ALA A 165 -0.48 -8.64 -5.04
CA ALA A 165 0.47 -8.93 -3.97
C ALA A 165 0.04 -8.31 -2.64
N VAL A 166 0.58 -8.87 -1.55
CA VAL A 166 0.42 -8.37 -0.18
C VAL A 166 1.80 -8.12 0.43
N ALA A 167 2.06 -6.89 0.89
CA ALA A 167 3.27 -6.55 1.65
C ALA A 167 2.94 -6.51 3.15
N VAL A 168 3.70 -7.27 3.95
CA VAL A 168 3.45 -7.42 5.39
C VAL A 168 4.56 -6.76 6.21
N HIS A 169 4.21 -5.85 7.10
CA HIS A 169 5.08 -5.43 8.19
C HIS A 169 4.80 -6.29 9.43
N GLY A 170 5.76 -7.08 9.87
CA GLY A 170 5.65 -8.04 10.98
C GLY A 170 5.52 -7.42 12.38
N ARG A 171 4.95 -6.22 12.51
CA ARG A 171 4.61 -5.54 13.77
C ARG A 171 3.14 -5.14 13.77
N THR A 172 2.54 -5.08 14.98
CA THR A 172 1.19 -4.52 15.14
C THR A 172 1.18 -2.99 14.95
N ARG A 173 -0.01 -2.43 14.82
CA ARG A 173 -0.19 -0.98 14.81
C ARG A 173 0.31 -0.35 16.12
N GLU A 174 0.09 -0.99 17.26
CA GLU A 174 0.49 -0.45 18.56
C GLU A 174 2.00 -0.49 18.79
N GLN A 175 2.68 -1.49 18.25
CA GLN A 175 4.14 -1.56 18.30
C GLN A 175 4.82 -0.42 17.54
N TYR A 176 4.20 0.18 16.54
CA TYR A 176 4.85 1.12 15.62
C TYR A 176 6.14 0.54 15.02
N TYR A 177 7.29 0.83 15.65
CA TYR A 177 8.62 0.34 15.27
C TYR A 177 9.36 -0.29 16.48
N SER A 178 8.70 -0.39 17.65
CA SER A 178 9.30 -1.00 18.84
C SER A 178 9.33 -2.53 18.75
N GLY A 179 10.20 -3.13 19.54
CA GLY A 179 10.39 -4.58 19.54
C GLY A 179 10.93 -5.12 18.22
N GLU A 180 10.78 -6.40 17.99
CA GLU A 180 11.21 -7.10 16.78
C GLU A 180 10.05 -7.34 15.81
N ALA A 181 10.34 -7.40 14.51
CA ALA A 181 9.37 -7.82 13.52
C ALA A 181 9.17 -9.33 13.60
N ASP A 182 7.93 -9.75 13.57
CA ASP A 182 7.53 -11.14 13.58
C ASP A 182 7.69 -11.75 12.18
N TRP A 183 8.78 -12.49 11.99
CA TRP A 183 9.08 -13.17 10.72
C TRP A 183 8.20 -14.39 10.49
N ASP A 184 7.68 -15.01 11.57
CA ASP A 184 6.83 -16.19 11.45
C ASP A 184 5.47 -15.84 10.84
N ILE A 185 4.87 -14.72 11.23
CA ILE A 185 3.63 -14.25 10.60
C ILE A 185 3.82 -13.94 9.10
N ILE A 186 4.99 -13.44 8.70
CA ILE A 186 5.31 -13.20 7.29
C ILE A 186 5.39 -14.54 6.53
N ARG A 187 6.02 -15.55 7.13
CA ARG A 187 6.06 -16.91 6.59
C ARG A 187 4.64 -17.50 6.45
N GLN A 188 3.81 -17.38 7.51
CA GLN A 188 2.42 -17.87 7.48
C GLN A 188 1.60 -17.20 6.37
N VAL A 189 1.76 -15.89 6.17
CA VAL A 189 1.10 -15.19 5.05
C VAL A 189 1.59 -15.75 3.73
N LYS A 190 2.92 -15.95 3.53
CA LYS A 190 3.48 -16.49 2.28
C LYS A 190 3.02 -17.93 1.99
N GLU A 191 2.74 -18.71 3.01
CA GLU A 191 2.22 -20.08 2.86
C GLU A 191 0.71 -20.11 2.57
N ALA A 192 0.02 -19.02 2.85
CA ALA A 192 -1.44 -18.93 2.76
C ALA A 192 -1.95 -18.36 1.43
N VAL A 193 -1.07 -17.57 0.71
CA VAL A 193 -1.39 -16.87 -0.55
C VAL A 193 -0.25 -16.92 -1.56
#